data_9ad08ab4966b9ece50de97906f380c08
#
_entry.id   9ad08ab4966b9ece50de97906f380c08
#
_cell.length_a   1.000
_cell.length_b   1.000
_cell.length_c   1.000
_cell.angle_alpha   90.00
_cell.angle_beta   90.00
_cell.angle_gamma   90.00
#
_symmetry.space_group_name_H-M   'P 1'
#
loop_
_entity.id
_entity.type
_entity.pdbx_description
1 polymer ?
#
loop_
_entity_poly.entity_id
_entity_poly.type
_entity_poly.pdbx_seq_one_letter_code
_entity_poly.pdbx_strand_id
1 'polypeptide(L)'
;LNFLSLKPQRSSNKALSREAFEQGLISTLKKYEQLEKNVFIVEQAPQQIINPKQIYYRSFDKDNFKFTNKLTHYSLNLKEHQKHQIFVKKIFNKFEINYKNLTLINLNDVFCNNSEDKCLVGNKKHSFYINESHLSTHGANLTKNKFANIIKKF
;
A
#
# COMPACT_ATOMS: atom_id res chain seq x y z
N LEU A 1 -13.61 25.29 2.10
CA LEU A 1 -12.58 24.24 2.02
C LEU A 1 -11.34 24.87 1.40
N ASN A 2 -10.48 25.47 2.24
CA ASN A 2 -9.17 25.92 1.78
C ASN A 2 -8.29 24.68 1.65
N PHE A 3 -8.33 24.05 0.49
CA PHE A 3 -7.27 23.15 0.08
C PHE A 3 -5.98 23.96 -0.03
N LEU A 4 -4.95 23.50 0.66
CA LEU A 4 -3.59 24.01 0.66
C LEU A 4 -3.20 24.58 -0.71
N SER A 5 -3.23 25.89 -0.85
CA SER A 5 -2.61 26.54 -2.00
C SER A 5 -1.09 26.39 -1.83
N LEU A 6 -0.55 25.30 -2.34
CA LEU A 6 0.88 25.15 -2.50
C LEU A 6 1.33 26.28 -3.44
N LYS A 7 1.89 27.34 -2.90
CA LYS A 7 2.54 28.37 -3.72
C LYS A 7 3.65 27.68 -4.53
N PRO A 8 3.68 27.82 -5.87
CA PRO A 8 4.52 27.00 -6.75
C PRO A 8 6.03 27.29 -6.69
N GLN A 9 6.51 28.02 -5.70
CA GLN A 9 7.91 28.49 -5.64
C GLN A 9 8.69 28.10 -4.37
N ARG A 10 8.20 27.19 -3.53
CA ARG A 10 9.03 26.66 -2.43
C ARG A 10 9.67 25.35 -2.86
N SER A 11 11.02 25.32 -2.84
CA SER A 11 11.78 24.08 -2.84
C SER A 11 11.10 23.07 -1.94
N SER A 12 10.86 21.83 -2.41
CA SER A 12 10.17 20.78 -1.68
C SER A 12 10.92 20.49 -0.36
N ASN A 13 10.43 21.08 0.74
CA ASN A 13 10.97 20.82 2.05
C ASN A 13 10.26 19.58 2.61
N LYS A 14 11.00 18.46 2.70
CA LYS A 14 10.49 17.19 3.18
C LYS A 14 9.88 17.28 4.60
N ALA A 15 10.44 18.12 5.46
CA ALA A 15 9.93 18.33 6.81
C ALA A 15 8.56 19.03 6.79
N LEU A 16 8.44 20.11 6.04
CA LEU A 16 7.16 20.82 5.86
C LEU A 16 6.08 19.96 5.20
N SER A 17 6.47 19.13 4.22
CA SER A 17 5.53 18.20 3.58
C SER A 17 5.01 17.15 4.55
N ARG A 18 5.86 16.66 5.45
CA ARG A 18 5.48 15.70 6.48
C ARG A 18 4.57 16.31 7.53
N GLU A 19 4.88 17.53 7.97
CA GLU A 19 4.04 18.27 8.90
C GLU A 19 2.66 18.58 8.28
N ALA A 20 2.64 19.06 7.05
CA ALA A 20 1.38 19.33 6.32
C ALA A 20 0.54 18.06 6.18
N PHE A 21 1.15 16.91 5.88
CA PHE A 21 0.47 15.62 5.83
C PHE A 21 -0.16 15.26 7.18
N GLU A 22 0.60 15.37 8.28
CA GLU A 22 0.11 15.03 9.63
C GLU A 22 -1.03 15.97 10.04
N GLN A 23 -0.90 17.27 9.84
CA GLN A 23 -1.94 18.27 10.16
C GLN A 23 -3.21 18.08 9.30
N GLY A 24 -3.04 17.80 8.01
CA GLY A 24 -4.17 17.49 7.13
C GLY A 24 -4.94 16.25 7.58
N LEU A 25 -4.24 15.21 7.99
CA LEU A 25 -4.87 13.99 8.48
C LEU A 25 -5.59 14.22 9.82
N ILE A 26 -4.99 14.97 10.77
CA ILE A 26 -5.64 15.37 12.02
C ILE A 26 -6.96 16.10 11.73
N SER A 27 -6.93 17.10 10.84
CA SER A 27 -8.10 17.89 10.49
C SER A 27 -9.21 17.01 9.87
N THR A 28 -8.83 16.06 9.03
CA THR A 28 -9.74 15.11 8.41
C THR A 28 -10.38 14.19 9.44
N LEU A 29 -9.58 13.56 10.30
CA LEU A 29 -10.08 12.63 11.31
C LEU A 29 -11.00 13.31 12.32
N LYS A 30 -10.65 14.51 12.81
CA LYS A 30 -11.52 15.32 13.67
C LYS A 30 -12.87 15.62 13.02
N LYS A 31 -12.86 15.94 11.71
CA LYS A 31 -14.11 16.20 10.98
C LYS A 31 -15.00 14.97 10.90
N TYR A 32 -14.45 13.80 10.60
CA TYR A 32 -15.21 12.56 10.55
C TYR A 32 -15.66 12.09 11.95
N GLU A 33 -14.88 12.34 12.99
CA GLU A 33 -15.28 12.09 14.38
C GLU A 33 -16.51 12.94 14.77
N GLN A 34 -16.49 14.26 14.45
CA GLN A 34 -17.64 15.15 14.66
C GLN A 34 -18.91 14.73 13.90
N LEU A 35 -18.72 14.04 12.77
CA LEU A 35 -19.82 13.49 11.96
C LEU A 35 -20.23 12.06 12.38
N GLU A 36 -19.62 11.53 13.44
CA GLU A 36 -19.84 10.16 13.93
C GLU A 36 -19.65 9.10 12.82
N LYS A 37 -18.65 9.29 11.95
CA LYS A 37 -18.36 8.38 10.86
C LYS A 37 -17.12 7.55 11.12
N ASN A 38 -17.18 6.28 10.80
CA ASN A 38 -16.01 5.40 10.77
C ASN A 38 -15.13 5.73 9.57
N VAL A 39 -13.83 5.75 9.82
CA VAL A 39 -12.79 6.01 8.80
C VAL A 39 -11.94 4.75 8.62
N PHE A 40 -11.79 4.32 7.39
CA PHE A 40 -10.92 3.21 7.03
C PHE A 40 -9.77 3.74 6.18
N ILE A 41 -8.54 3.58 6.67
CA ILE A 41 -7.35 3.92 5.90
C ILE A 41 -6.72 2.63 5.39
N VAL A 42 -6.70 2.47 4.08
CA VAL A 42 -6.02 1.36 3.42
C VAL A 42 -4.55 1.72 3.26
N GLU A 43 -3.66 0.94 3.85
CA GLU A 43 -2.22 1.09 3.65
C GLU A 43 -1.87 0.76 2.19
N GLN A 44 -0.84 1.41 1.67
CA GLN A 44 -0.39 1.20 0.32
C GLN A 44 0.05 -0.26 0.11
N ALA A 45 -0.45 -0.89 -0.95
CA ALA A 45 0.09 -2.17 -1.42
C ALA A 45 1.59 -2.02 -1.77
N PRO A 46 2.40 -3.08 -1.62
CA PRO A 46 3.83 -3.02 -1.90
C PRO A 46 4.11 -2.53 -3.32
N GLN A 47 4.84 -1.41 -3.45
CA GLN A 47 5.23 -0.86 -4.75
C GLN A 47 6.37 -1.70 -5.32
N GLN A 48 6.14 -2.35 -6.44
CA GLN A 48 7.11 -3.24 -7.07
C GLN A 48 8.29 -2.47 -7.68
N ILE A 49 9.44 -3.15 -7.82
CA ILE A 49 10.69 -2.54 -8.34
C ILE A 49 10.61 -2.34 -9.85
N ILE A 50 9.96 -3.26 -10.54
CA ILE A 50 9.84 -3.23 -12.01
C ILE A 50 8.39 -3.42 -12.44
N ASN A 51 8.09 -2.97 -13.66
CA ASN A 51 6.79 -3.19 -14.26
C ASN A 51 6.56 -4.70 -14.50
N PRO A 52 5.48 -5.29 -13.93
CA PRO A 52 5.20 -6.72 -14.07
C PRO A 52 5.10 -7.19 -15.51
N LYS A 53 4.67 -6.34 -16.44
CA LYS A 53 4.61 -6.66 -17.87
C LYS A 53 5.97 -7.09 -18.40
N GLN A 54 7.06 -6.50 -17.91
CA GLN A 54 8.41 -6.86 -18.32
C GLN A 54 8.77 -8.30 -17.92
N ILE A 55 8.26 -8.77 -16.78
CA ILE A 55 8.49 -10.14 -16.32
C ILE A 55 7.65 -11.11 -17.14
N TYR A 56 6.34 -10.85 -17.26
CA TYR A 56 5.39 -11.76 -17.90
C TYR A 56 5.56 -11.85 -19.39
N TYR A 57 5.81 -10.74 -20.11
CA TYR A 57 6.02 -10.77 -21.57
C TYR A 57 7.38 -11.33 -22.00
N ARG A 58 8.43 -11.10 -21.21
CA ARG A 58 9.77 -11.63 -21.52
C ARG A 58 9.99 -13.07 -21.08
N SER A 59 9.08 -13.64 -20.31
CA SER A 59 9.21 -14.98 -19.74
C SER A 59 8.22 -15.96 -20.38
N PHE A 60 8.04 -15.90 -21.70
CA PHE A 60 7.29 -16.88 -22.47
C PHE A 60 7.98 -18.26 -22.51
N ASP A 61 9.04 -18.43 -21.73
CA ASP A 61 9.73 -19.67 -21.54
C ASP A 61 8.85 -20.60 -20.71
N LYS A 62 8.46 -21.72 -21.30
CA LYS A 62 7.51 -22.70 -20.72
C LYS A 62 8.04 -23.42 -19.49
N ASP A 63 9.25 -23.12 -19.04
CA ASP A 63 9.85 -23.66 -17.81
C ASP A 63 9.25 -22.97 -16.56
N ASN A 64 8.28 -23.64 -15.99
CA ASN A 64 7.58 -23.20 -14.79
C ASN A 64 8.50 -22.88 -13.59
N PHE A 65 9.63 -23.58 -13.46
CA PHE A 65 10.56 -23.38 -12.35
C PHE A 65 11.37 -22.10 -12.52
N LYS A 66 11.93 -21.90 -13.70
CA LYS A 66 12.66 -20.66 -14.02
C LYS A 66 11.78 -19.43 -13.92
N PHE A 67 10.51 -19.52 -14.32
CA PHE A 67 9.57 -18.41 -14.21
C PHE A 67 9.24 -18.06 -12.76
N THR A 68 9.02 -19.06 -11.90
CA THR A 68 8.80 -18.83 -10.47
C THR A 68 9.98 -18.13 -9.82
N ASN A 69 11.19 -18.59 -10.10
CA ASN A 69 12.41 -17.96 -9.59
C ASN A 69 12.56 -16.50 -10.06
N LYS A 70 12.20 -16.20 -11.32
CA LYS A 70 12.16 -14.82 -11.81
C LYS A 70 11.13 -13.98 -11.05
N LEU A 71 9.92 -14.48 -10.83
CA LEU A 71 8.90 -13.76 -10.06
C LEU A 71 9.41 -13.41 -8.66
N THR A 72 9.97 -14.39 -7.95
CA THR A 72 10.55 -14.16 -6.61
C THR A 72 11.73 -13.18 -6.66
N HIS A 73 12.63 -13.33 -7.63
CA HIS A 73 13.80 -12.46 -7.80
C HIS A 73 13.39 -11.00 -8.01
N TYR A 74 12.42 -10.73 -8.86
CA TYR A 74 11.96 -9.38 -9.18
C TYR A 74 10.91 -8.83 -8.21
N SER A 75 10.42 -9.63 -7.29
CA SER A 75 9.51 -9.19 -6.23
C SER A 75 10.23 -8.31 -5.21
N LEU A 76 9.54 -7.29 -4.73
CA LEU A 76 10.07 -6.34 -3.75
C LEU A 76 10.43 -7.06 -2.44
N ASN A 77 11.54 -6.72 -1.81
CA ASN A 77 11.84 -7.17 -0.45
C ASN A 77 10.89 -6.54 0.56
N LEU A 78 10.36 -7.35 1.48
CA LEU A 78 9.47 -6.86 2.53
C LEU A 78 10.14 -5.80 3.41
N LYS A 79 11.39 -5.99 3.77
CA LYS A 79 12.17 -5.00 4.54
C LYS A 79 12.30 -3.66 3.82
N GLU A 80 12.51 -3.66 2.51
CA GLU A 80 12.56 -2.44 1.71
C GLU A 80 11.19 -1.76 1.69
N HIS A 81 10.11 -2.51 1.49
CA HIS A 81 8.75 -1.97 1.58
C HIS A 81 8.51 -1.32 2.94
N GLN A 82 8.80 -2.02 4.03
CA GLN A 82 8.64 -1.50 5.39
C GLN A 82 9.44 -0.22 5.63
N LYS A 83 10.69 -0.16 5.14
CA LYS A 83 11.55 1.01 5.23
C LYS A 83 10.95 2.24 4.52
N HIS A 84 10.39 2.04 3.34
CA HIS A 84 9.71 3.11 2.61
C HIS A 84 8.44 3.62 3.33
N GLN A 85 7.76 2.76 4.09
CA GLN A 85 6.52 3.09 4.79
C GLN A 85 6.71 3.61 6.22
N ILE A 86 7.92 3.63 6.78
CA ILE A 86 8.20 3.95 8.20
C ILE A 86 7.50 5.25 8.64
N PHE A 87 7.62 6.32 7.86
CA PHE A 87 7.05 7.63 8.22
C PHE A 87 5.52 7.57 8.30
N VAL A 88 4.89 7.06 7.26
CA VAL A 88 3.42 7.02 7.16
C VAL A 88 2.84 6.08 8.20
N LYS A 89 3.43 4.89 8.36
CA LYS A 89 3.01 3.91 9.37
C LYS A 89 3.11 4.45 10.80
N LYS A 90 4.18 5.17 11.12
CA LYS A 90 4.31 5.81 12.44
C LYS A 90 3.15 6.76 12.73
N ILE A 91 2.75 7.56 11.74
CA ILE A 91 1.62 8.50 11.87
C ILE A 91 0.30 7.73 11.97
N PHE A 92 0.05 6.77 11.08
CA PHE A 92 -1.19 6.00 11.07
C PHE A 92 -1.40 5.24 12.38
N ASN A 93 -0.38 4.53 12.88
CA ASN A 93 -0.47 3.81 14.15
C ASN A 93 -0.72 4.76 15.34
N LYS A 94 -0.07 5.93 15.36
CA LYS A 94 -0.34 6.97 16.36
C LYS A 94 -1.81 7.38 16.35
N PHE A 95 -2.39 7.55 15.17
CA PHE A 95 -3.78 8.00 15.05
C PHE A 95 -4.79 6.88 15.30
N GLU A 96 -4.52 5.64 14.92
CA GLU A 96 -5.39 4.51 15.24
C GLU A 96 -5.56 4.33 16.76
N ILE A 97 -4.52 4.62 17.54
CA ILE A 97 -4.60 4.61 19.02
C ILE A 97 -5.45 5.77 19.54
N ASN A 98 -5.39 6.95 18.92
CA ASN A 98 -6.00 8.17 19.41
C ASN A 98 -7.44 8.40 18.89
N TYR A 99 -7.82 7.78 17.78
CA TYR A 99 -9.13 7.96 17.15
C TYR A 99 -9.87 6.62 17.09
N LYS A 100 -10.88 6.46 17.94
CA LYS A 100 -11.67 5.20 18.07
C LYS A 100 -12.45 4.85 16.80
N ASN A 101 -12.75 5.85 15.97
CA ASN A 101 -13.44 5.68 14.69
C ASN A 101 -12.51 5.41 13.51
N LEU A 102 -11.18 5.28 13.75
CA LEU A 102 -10.19 4.95 12.73
C LEU A 102 -9.82 3.47 12.77
N THR A 103 -9.80 2.83 11.62
CA THR A 103 -9.31 1.47 11.42
C THR A 103 -8.31 1.44 10.27
N LEU A 104 -7.14 0.87 10.50
CA LEU A 104 -6.12 0.66 9.47
C LEU A 104 -6.31 -0.70 8.78
N ILE A 105 -6.21 -0.70 7.46
CA ILE A 105 -6.26 -1.92 6.64
C ILE A 105 -4.88 -2.16 6.04
N ASN A 106 -4.14 -3.07 6.64
CA ASN A 106 -2.82 -3.48 6.16
C ASN A 106 -2.97 -4.54 5.07
N LEU A 107 -2.30 -4.36 3.94
CA LEU A 107 -2.32 -5.28 2.81
C LEU A 107 -1.07 -6.15 2.70
N ASN A 108 -0.09 -6.02 3.61
CA ASN A 108 1.17 -6.77 3.52
C ASN A 108 0.94 -8.28 3.62
N ASP A 109 0.05 -8.72 4.48
CA ASP A 109 -0.29 -10.15 4.65
C ASP A 109 -0.94 -10.78 3.41
N VAL A 110 -1.46 -9.94 2.49
CA VAL A 110 -2.04 -10.42 1.21
C VAL A 110 -0.96 -10.64 0.15
N PHE A 111 0.06 -9.78 0.14
CA PHE A 111 1.06 -9.75 -0.94
C PHE A 111 2.45 -10.20 -0.51
N CYS A 112 2.76 -10.18 0.79
CA CYS A 112 4.10 -10.45 1.28
C CYS A 112 4.19 -11.77 2.04
N ASN A 113 5.29 -12.49 1.82
CA ASN A 113 5.66 -13.69 2.55
C ASN A 113 6.81 -13.36 3.50
N ASN A 114 6.57 -13.47 4.81
CA ASN A 114 7.57 -13.17 5.83
C ASN A 114 8.75 -14.17 5.80
N SER A 115 8.50 -15.45 5.49
CA SER A 115 9.56 -16.47 5.45
C SER A 115 10.53 -16.26 4.28
N GLU A 116 10.08 -15.67 3.20
CA GLU A 116 10.89 -15.39 2.01
C GLU A 116 11.40 -13.94 1.97
N ASP A 117 10.98 -13.08 2.90
CA ASP A 117 11.24 -11.62 2.90
C ASP A 117 10.86 -10.97 1.56
N LYS A 118 9.75 -11.42 0.94
CA LYS A 118 9.30 -10.98 -0.38
C LYS A 118 7.84 -10.55 -0.41
N CYS A 119 7.57 -9.47 -1.15
CA CYS A 119 6.22 -9.02 -1.52
C CYS A 119 6.00 -9.33 -3.00
N LEU A 120 5.23 -10.38 -3.28
CA LEU A 120 5.14 -11.00 -4.59
C LEU A 120 4.51 -10.06 -5.63
N VAL A 121 5.15 -9.98 -6.79
CA VAL A 121 4.65 -9.25 -7.96
C VAL A 121 3.50 -9.99 -8.66
N GLY A 122 3.36 -11.28 -8.41
CA GLY A 122 2.35 -12.14 -9.01
C GLY A 122 2.62 -13.62 -8.77
N ASN A 123 1.86 -14.47 -9.44
CA ASN A 123 2.05 -15.92 -9.45
C ASN A 123 2.25 -16.43 -10.90
N LYS A 124 2.37 -17.73 -11.10
CA LYS A 124 2.60 -18.35 -12.42
C LYS A 124 1.55 -17.97 -13.47
N LYS A 125 0.33 -17.66 -13.07
CA LYS A 125 -0.80 -17.43 -13.98
C LYS A 125 -1.12 -15.95 -14.14
N HIS A 126 -0.95 -15.16 -13.07
CA HIS A 126 -1.46 -13.80 -13.00
C HIS A 126 -0.47 -12.84 -12.34
N SER A 127 -0.33 -11.66 -12.93
CA SER A 127 0.28 -10.52 -12.24
C SER A 127 -0.70 -9.96 -11.21
N PHE A 128 -0.19 -9.61 -10.03
CA PHE A 128 -0.98 -8.90 -9.00
C PHE A 128 -1.05 -7.39 -9.28
N TYR A 129 -0.26 -6.89 -10.22
CA TYR A 129 -0.16 -5.46 -10.54
C TYR A 129 -0.29 -5.22 -12.05
N ILE A 130 -0.81 -4.04 -12.41
CA ILE A 130 -0.86 -3.53 -13.80
C ILE A 130 0.46 -2.87 -14.15
N ASN A 131 1.04 -2.15 -13.19
CA ASN A 131 2.35 -1.51 -13.24
C ASN A 131 3.02 -1.62 -11.86
N GLU A 132 4.04 -0.83 -11.58
CA GLU A 132 4.81 -0.93 -10.33
C GLU A 132 3.98 -0.67 -9.05
N SER A 133 2.88 0.10 -9.15
CA SER A 133 2.14 0.59 -7.98
C SER A 133 0.63 0.32 -7.98
N HIS A 134 0.03 -0.03 -9.12
CA HIS A 134 -1.42 -0.25 -9.22
C HIS A 134 -1.74 -1.73 -9.31
N LEU A 135 -2.67 -2.17 -8.48
CA LEU A 135 -3.15 -3.55 -8.49
C LEU A 135 -3.89 -3.87 -9.80
N SER A 136 -3.68 -5.07 -10.32
CA SER A 136 -4.52 -5.66 -11.36
C SER A 136 -5.87 -6.08 -10.77
N THR A 137 -6.83 -6.42 -11.62
CA THR A 137 -8.10 -7.04 -11.19
C THR A 137 -7.85 -8.29 -10.33
N HIS A 138 -6.85 -9.10 -10.68
CA HIS A 138 -6.49 -10.28 -9.91
C HIS A 138 -5.91 -9.91 -8.55
N GLY A 139 -4.97 -8.95 -8.49
CA GLY A 139 -4.43 -8.43 -7.24
C GLY A 139 -5.49 -7.81 -6.34
N ALA A 140 -6.41 -7.03 -6.90
CA ALA A 140 -7.53 -6.45 -6.15
C ALA A 140 -8.45 -7.55 -5.59
N ASN A 141 -8.74 -8.60 -6.34
CA ASN A 141 -9.55 -9.73 -5.86
C ASN A 141 -8.92 -10.46 -4.67
N LEU A 142 -7.60 -10.51 -4.54
CA LEU A 142 -6.93 -11.09 -3.36
C LEU A 142 -7.26 -10.33 -2.07
N THR A 143 -7.53 -9.03 -2.17
CA THR A 143 -7.85 -8.19 -1.00
C THR A 143 -9.32 -8.29 -0.56
N LYS A 144 -10.19 -8.88 -1.37
CA LYS A 144 -11.66 -8.90 -1.16
C LYS A 144 -12.05 -9.42 0.22
N ASN A 145 -11.49 -10.56 0.64
CA ASN A 145 -11.83 -11.15 1.94
C ASN A 145 -11.35 -10.28 3.11
N LYS A 146 -10.23 -9.60 2.95
CA LYS A 146 -9.71 -8.66 3.95
C LYS A 146 -10.71 -7.53 4.19
N PHE A 147 -11.19 -6.89 3.13
CA PHE A 147 -12.19 -5.83 3.22
C PHE A 147 -13.53 -6.34 3.77
N ALA A 148 -14.03 -7.48 3.26
CA ALA A 148 -15.28 -8.06 3.71
C ALA A 148 -15.28 -8.36 5.21
N ASN A 149 -14.18 -8.89 5.75
CA ASN A 149 -14.06 -9.21 7.17
C ASN A 149 -14.02 -7.96 8.07
N ILE A 150 -13.51 -6.84 7.55
CA ILE A 150 -13.47 -5.58 8.29
C ILE A 150 -14.83 -4.91 8.26
N ILE A 151 -15.45 -4.78 7.08
CA ILE A 151 -16.74 -4.11 6.91
C ILE A 151 -17.88 -4.82 7.69
N LYS A 152 -17.84 -6.15 7.79
CA LYS A 152 -18.84 -6.93 8.56
C LYS A 152 -18.84 -6.65 10.07
N LYS A 153 -17.82 -5.98 10.60
CA LYS A 153 -17.72 -5.65 12.03
C LYS A 153 -18.45 -4.35 12.39
N PHE A 154 -18.89 -3.61 11.39
CA PHE A 154 -19.58 -2.32 11.50
C PHE A 154 -20.95 -2.34 10.86
#